data_0ac9cbe3bc4f5bf9f272fc3be05440f8
#
_entry.id   0ac9cbe3bc4f5bf9f272fc3be05440f8
#
_cell.length_a   1.000
_cell.length_b   1.000
_cell.length_c   1.000
_cell.angle_alpha   90.00
_cell.angle_beta   90.00
_cell.angle_gamma   90.00
#
_symmetry.space_group_name_H-M   'P 1'
#
loop_
_entity.id
_entity.type
_entity.pdbx_description
1 polymer ?
#
loop_
_entity_poly.entity_id
_entity_poly.type
_entity_poly.pdbx_seq_one_letter_code
_entity_poly.pdbx_strand_id
1 'polypeptide(L)'
;MSLHVRLISTALALCSIAVAACGGVKDSSSDPTTPTGPSTPTTPSTPSSGVALNDDFSGRTLFPFDNWWNQDISRAPLDGQSNAFIDYIGRIRTLHPDFGPPPYGIPYVGVGGSQTRMPITFVDYGSESDAGFRGENGYPIPTEARTQANYIEGGVPGGGTNGDRHLIVVDRDRWVLFELFATRWNNGRWEAGSGAVFDLSSNARRPEGWTSADAAGLAILPGLARYEEAASGREIRHAFRVTVRATNGYVWPASHRAGSSSGALPMGARLRLKASKNIASYPAYIQRIFRAMQTYGLIVADNGSDMYISGAMDSRWNNDELNPAFRSLTAGDFEVVQLGFR
;
A
#
# COMPACT_ATOMS: atom_id res chain seq x y z
N MET A 1 -33.05 -1.63 19.78
CA MET A 1 -33.42 -0.31 19.21
C MET A 1 -32.75 0.75 20.07
N SER A 2 -31.64 1.27 19.65
CA SER A 2 -31.11 2.58 20.08
C SER A 2 -30.00 2.98 19.09
N LEU A 3 -30.31 3.99 18.29
CA LEU A 3 -29.44 4.63 17.31
C LEU A 3 -28.46 5.53 18.06
N HIS A 4 -27.16 5.32 17.91
CA HIS A 4 -26.16 6.31 18.29
C HIS A 4 -25.52 6.90 17.03
N VAL A 5 -26.03 8.07 16.67
CA VAL A 5 -25.41 8.98 15.69
C VAL A 5 -24.22 9.64 16.37
N ARG A 6 -23.02 9.47 15.86
CA ARG A 6 -21.84 10.29 16.27
C ARG A 6 -21.63 11.41 15.27
N LEU A 7 -21.78 12.63 15.80
CA LEU A 7 -21.42 13.87 15.12
C LEU A 7 -19.90 14.00 15.01
N ILE A 8 -19.44 14.35 13.81
CA ILE A 8 -18.05 14.73 13.53
C ILE A 8 -17.95 16.25 13.73
N SER A 9 -17.14 16.67 14.70
CA SER A 9 -16.80 18.07 14.93
C SER A 9 -15.54 18.44 14.13
N THR A 10 -15.70 19.33 13.17
CA THR A 10 -14.63 20.00 12.43
C THR A 10 -14.03 21.11 13.29
N ALA A 11 -12.76 21.02 13.62
CA ALA A 11 -11.99 22.11 14.22
C ALA A 11 -11.13 22.80 13.15
N LEU A 12 -11.47 24.04 12.86
CA LEU A 12 -10.70 24.97 12.01
C LEU A 12 -9.61 25.63 12.90
N ALA A 13 -8.35 25.44 12.59
CA ALA A 13 -7.26 26.20 13.19
C ALA A 13 -6.72 27.21 12.19
N LEU A 14 -6.93 28.50 12.49
CA LEU A 14 -6.27 29.63 11.84
C LEU A 14 -4.82 29.73 12.37
N CYS A 15 -3.86 29.79 11.47
CA CYS A 15 -2.49 30.15 11.82
C CYS A 15 -2.12 31.47 11.15
N SER A 16 -1.79 32.45 12.01
CA SER A 16 -1.45 33.83 11.64
C SER A 16 0.01 33.95 11.18
N ILE A 17 0.20 34.70 10.11
CA ILE A 17 1.48 35.03 9.49
C ILE A 17 2.16 36.18 10.28
N ALA A 18 3.43 36.03 10.63
CA ALA A 18 4.30 37.14 11.04
C ALA A 18 5.45 37.27 10.03
N VAL A 19 5.49 38.43 9.38
CA VAL A 19 6.57 38.91 8.50
C VAL A 19 7.60 39.65 9.34
N ALA A 20 8.87 39.37 9.16
CA ALA A 20 9.95 40.27 9.54
C ALA A 20 11.01 40.33 8.43
N ALA A 21 11.23 41.54 7.95
CA ALA A 21 12.19 41.93 6.92
C ALA A 21 13.46 42.55 7.56
N CYS A 22 14.50 42.62 6.76
CA CYS A 22 15.74 43.42 6.75
C CYS A 22 16.99 42.56 6.91
N GLY A 23 18.01 42.58 6.08
CA GLY A 23 18.53 43.58 5.15
C GLY A 23 20.05 43.46 5.18
N GLY A 24 20.75 43.62 4.05
CA GLY A 24 22.17 43.96 4.08
C GLY A 24 23.10 43.13 3.20
N VAL A 25 23.44 43.74 2.09
CA VAL A 25 24.41 43.50 1.04
C VAL A 25 25.85 43.43 1.57
N LYS A 26 26.71 42.53 0.99
CA LYS A 26 28.04 42.95 0.44
C LYS A 26 28.65 41.84 -0.44
N ASP A 27 29.08 42.30 -1.60
CA ASP A 27 29.94 41.66 -2.60
C ASP A 27 31.32 41.22 -2.09
N SER A 28 31.86 40.12 -2.66
CA SER A 28 33.23 40.12 -3.21
C SER A 28 33.56 38.86 -4.00
N SER A 29 33.87 39.10 -5.29
CA SER A 29 34.92 38.54 -6.19
C SER A 29 35.26 37.03 -6.19
N SER A 30 34.97 36.41 -7.33
CA SER A 30 35.85 35.66 -8.27
C SER A 30 36.96 34.74 -7.74
N ASP A 31 36.88 33.43 -8.10
CA ASP A 31 37.84 32.84 -9.04
C ASP A 31 37.40 31.42 -9.49
N PRO A 32 37.79 30.96 -10.71
CA PRO A 32 37.20 29.79 -11.33
C PRO A 32 37.95 28.51 -10.94
N THR A 33 37.26 27.52 -10.42
CA THR A 33 37.83 26.19 -10.16
C THR A 33 37.44 25.18 -11.25
N THR A 34 38.47 24.55 -11.76
CA THR A 34 38.65 23.40 -12.64
C THR A 34 37.53 22.36 -12.63
N PRO A 35 37.18 21.74 -13.78
CA PRO A 35 36.21 20.67 -13.85
C PRO A 35 36.73 19.39 -13.21
N THR A 36 36.10 18.93 -12.19
CA THR A 36 36.31 17.60 -11.58
C THR A 36 35.82 16.51 -12.53
N GLY A 37 36.67 15.55 -12.78
CA GLY A 37 36.48 14.41 -13.66
C GLY A 37 35.32 13.47 -13.28
N PRO A 38 35.01 12.46 -14.12
CA PRO A 38 33.82 11.63 -14.01
C PRO A 38 33.85 10.82 -12.72
N SER A 39 32.76 10.94 -11.95
CA SER A 39 32.52 10.14 -10.75
C SER A 39 32.48 8.64 -11.10
N THR A 40 33.30 7.90 -10.43
CA THR A 40 33.34 6.42 -10.44
C THR A 40 31.97 5.83 -10.14
N PRO A 41 31.55 4.75 -10.83
CA PRO A 41 30.29 4.08 -10.52
C PRO A 41 30.33 3.55 -9.09
N THR A 42 29.39 3.99 -8.26
CA THR A 42 29.21 3.45 -6.91
C THR A 42 28.86 1.96 -7.01
N THR A 43 29.71 1.13 -6.47
CA THR A 43 29.48 -0.30 -6.23
C THR A 43 28.16 -0.45 -5.46
N PRO A 44 27.30 -1.42 -5.81
CA PRO A 44 26.10 -1.70 -5.02
C PRO A 44 26.49 -1.99 -3.57
N SER A 45 26.01 -1.20 -2.64
CA SER A 45 26.24 -1.42 -1.22
C SER A 45 25.64 -2.76 -0.81
N THR A 46 26.44 -3.60 -0.17
CA THR A 46 25.99 -4.82 0.50
C THR A 46 24.78 -4.49 1.38
N PRO A 47 23.67 -5.28 1.36
CA PRO A 47 22.52 -5.00 2.20
C PRO A 47 22.98 -4.90 3.65
N SER A 48 22.68 -3.78 4.30
CA SER A 48 22.97 -3.62 5.71
C SER A 48 22.12 -4.64 6.48
N SER A 49 22.70 -5.36 7.42
CA SER A 49 22.02 -6.32 8.31
C SER A 49 21.02 -5.67 9.28
N GLY A 50 20.64 -4.43 9.04
CA GLY A 50 19.81 -3.59 9.88
C GLY A 50 18.35 -3.49 9.47
N VAL A 51 17.59 -2.76 10.27
CA VAL A 51 16.20 -2.36 10.02
C VAL A 51 16.18 -1.25 8.97
N ALA A 52 15.35 -1.39 7.92
CA ALA A 52 15.21 -0.40 6.85
C ALA A 52 13.74 -0.08 6.60
N LEU A 53 13.34 1.15 6.90
CA LEU A 53 12.01 1.66 6.55
C LEU A 53 11.95 1.93 5.05
N ASN A 54 10.84 1.53 4.40
CA ASN A 54 10.63 1.63 2.96
C ASN A 54 11.77 0.99 2.15
N ASP A 55 12.16 -0.22 2.55
CA ASP A 55 13.24 -0.98 1.89
C ASP A 55 12.90 -1.24 0.41
N ASP A 56 13.84 -0.97 -0.48
CA ASP A 56 13.69 -1.22 -1.92
C ASP A 56 13.91 -2.70 -2.30
N PHE A 57 14.26 -3.53 -1.32
CA PHE A 57 14.59 -4.95 -1.47
C PHE A 57 15.61 -5.23 -2.59
N SER A 58 16.47 -4.26 -2.89
CA SER A 58 17.42 -4.30 -4.02
C SER A 58 16.74 -4.55 -5.37
N GLY A 59 15.49 -4.07 -5.52
CA GLY A 59 14.67 -4.25 -6.72
C GLY A 59 14.14 -5.67 -6.91
N ARG A 60 14.18 -6.52 -5.88
CA ARG A 60 13.61 -7.87 -5.92
C ARG A 60 12.08 -7.80 -6.02
N THR A 61 11.51 -8.58 -6.94
CA THR A 61 10.06 -8.67 -7.12
C THR A 61 9.43 -9.39 -5.93
N LEU A 62 8.36 -8.82 -5.38
CA LEU A 62 7.55 -9.49 -4.37
C LEU A 62 6.73 -10.58 -5.05
N PHE A 63 6.75 -11.78 -4.49
CA PHE A 63 6.17 -12.99 -5.04
C PHE A 63 6.76 -13.45 -6.39
N PRO A 64 6.52 -14.69 -6.83
CA PRO A 64 6.90 -15.16 -8.16
C PRO A 64 6.25 -14.34 -9.28
N PHE A 65 6.86 -14.33 -10.46
CA PHE A 65 6.38 -13.53 -11.59
C PHE A 65 4.96 -13.94 -12.07
N ASP A 66 4.57 -15.19 -11.84
CA ASP A 66 3.25 -15.75 -12.16
C ASP A 66 2.22 -15.60 -11.03
N ASN A 67 2.57 -14.87 -9.97
CA ASN A 67 1.62 -14.53 -8.92
C ASN A 67 0.51 -13.62 -9.46
N TRP A 68 -0.67 -13.71 -8.89
CA TRP A 68 -1.82 -12.88 -9.28
C TRP A 68 -1.55 -11.37 -9.17
N TRP A 69 -0.68 -10.92 -8.26
CA TRP A 69 -0.28 -9.52 -8.20
C TRP A 69 0.52 -9.09 -9.44
N ASN A 70 1.35 -9.98 -9.99
CA ASN A 70 2.27 -9.72 -11.09
C ASN A 70 1.70 -10.10 -12.47
N GLN A 71 0.46 -10.60 -12.52
CA GLN A 71 -0.18 -11.10 -13.73
C GLN A 71 -0.58 -9.96 -14.66
N ASP A 72 -0.09 -9.98 -15.90
CA ASP A 72 -0.52 -9.07 -16.97
C ASP A 72 -1.97 -9.41 -17.37
N ILE A 73 -2.86 -8.45 -17.17
CA ILE A 73 -4.29 -8.54 -17.54
C ILE A 73 -4.67 -7.62 -18.69
N SER A 74 -3.70 -7.04 -19.40
CA SER A 74 -3.95 -6.07 -20.48
C SER A 74 -4.84 -6.63 -21.59
N ARG A 75 -4.84 -7.96 -21.79
CA ARG A 75 -5.64 -8.69 -22.77
C ARG A 75 -6.69 -9.60 -22.16
N ALA A 76 -6.86 -9.56 -20.83
CA ALA A 76 -7.86 -10.38 -20.17
C ALA A 76 -9.29 -10.02 -20.64
N PRO A 77 -10.21 -11.00 -20.77
CA PRO A 77 -11.58 -10.73 -21.16
C PRO A 77 -12.30 -9.90 -20.11
N LEU A 78 -13.26 -9.10 -20.57
CA LEU A 78 -14.12 -8.33 -19.69
C LEU A 78 -15.22 -9.18 -19.10
N ASP A 79 -15.62 -8.85 -17.87
CA ASP A 79 -16.81 -9.40 -17.26
C ASP A 79 -18.07 -8.90 -17.98
N GLY A 80 -19.04 -9.79 -18.20
CA GLY A 80 -20.30 -9.41 -18.84
C GLY A 80 -21.11 -8.35 -18.09
N GLN A 81 -20.86 -8.21 -16.78
CA GLN A 81 -21.48 -7.19 -15.90
C GLN A 81 -20.55 -6.00 -15.63
N SER A 82 -19.44 -5.87 -16.34
CA SER A 82 -18.43 -4.83 -16.12
C SER A 82 -19.08 -3.43 -16.01
N ASN A 83 -20.00 -3.09 -16.92
CA ASN A 83 -20.69 -1.80 -16.88
C ASN A 83 -21.56 -1.65 -15.62
N ALA A 84 -22.29 -2.68 -15.21
CA ALA A 84 -23.13 -2.64 -14.01
C ALA A 84 -22.32 -2.44 -12.73
N PHE A 85 -21.15 -3.09 -12.62
CA PHE A 85 -20.23 -2.89 -11.50
C PHE A 85 -19.67 -1.46 -11.44
N ILE A 86 -19.28 -0.90 -12.60
CA ILE A 86 -18.81 0.49 -12.67
C ILE A 86 -19.95 1.47 -12.33
N ASP A 87 -21.17 1.18 -12.76
CA ASP A 87 -22.35 2.00 -12.40
C ASP A 87 -22.64 1.93 -10.90
N TYR A 88 -22.47 0.77 -10.27
CA TYR A 88 -22.64 0.60 -8.83
C TYR A 88 -21.61 1.42 -8.03
N ILE A 89 -20.34 1.46 -8.43
CA ILE A 89 -19.31 2.34 -7.85
C ILE A 89 -19.71 3.81 -8.06
N GLY A 90 -20.22 4.12 -9.25
CA GLY A 90 -20.52 5.47 -9.72
C GLY A 90 -19.48 5.96 -10.72
N ARG A 91 -19.84 6.06 -12.01
CA ARG A 91 -18.90 6.36 -13.13
C ARG A 91 -18.04 7.60 -12.93
N ILE A 92 -18.57 8.60 -12.22
CA ILE A 92 -17.89 9.88 -11.98
C ILE A 92 -17.05 9.89 -10.69
N ARG A 93 -17.01 8.77 -9.94
CA ARG A 93 -16.14 8.67 -8.77
C ARG A 93 -14.69 8.77 -9.21
N THR A 94 -13.99 9.76 -8.69
CA THR A 94 -12.57 9.96 -8.99
C THR A 94 -11.69 9.01 -8.18
N LEU A 95 -10.52 8.67 -8.74
CA LEU A 95 -9.49 8.01 -7.96
C LEU A 95 -8.94 8.94 -6.89
N HIS A 96 -8.49 8.33 -5.82
CA HIS A 96 -7.76 9.00 -4.75
C HIS A 96 -6.47 8.23 -4.44
N PRO A 97 -5.29 8.89 -4.41
CA PRO A 97 -4.08 8.27 -3.89
C PRO A 97 -4.16 8.30 -2.37
N ASP A 98 -4.42 7.15 -1.76
CA ASP A 98 -4.47 7.01 -0.30
C ASP A 98 -3.06 6.77 0.27
N PHE A 99 -2.14 7.61 -0.17
CA PHE A 99 -0.73 7.59 0.22
C PHE A 99 -0.07 8.96 -0.04
N GLY A 100 1.06 9.18 0.62
CA GLY A 100 1.76 10.45 0.52
C GLY A 100 2.89 10.57 1.54
N PRO A 101 3.34 11.80 1.81
CA PRO A 101 4.19 12.07 2.97
C PRO A 101 3.51 11.67 4.29
N PRO A 102 4.28 11.33 5.33
CA PRO A 102 3.70 11.01 6.64
C PRO A 102 2.66 12.04 7.09
N PRO A 103 1.54 11.59 7.68
CA PRO A 103 1.21 10.23 8.10
C PRO A 103 0.38 9.42 7.07
N TYR A 104 0.37 9.80 5.80
CA TYR A 104 -0.48 9.20 4.77
C TYR A 104 0.16 7.98 4.12
N GLY A 105 -0.62 6.91 3.98
CA GLY A 105 -0.19 5.63 3.40
C GLY A 105 0.29 4.61 4.43
N ILE A 106 0.63 3.43 3.96
CA ILE A 106 1.00 2.28 4.80
C ILE A 106 2.52 2.08 4.76
N PRO A 107 3.24 2.30 5.88
CA PRO A 107 4.68 2.06 5.93
C PRO A 107 4.98 0.56 5.95
N TYR A 108 6.17 0.20 5.49
CA TYR A 108 6.69 -1.16 5.60
C TYR A 108 8.18 -1.14 5.93
N VAL A 109 8.67 -2.22 6.53
CA VAL A 109 10.05 -2.30 7.01
C VAL A 109 10.71 -3.61 6.61
N GLY A 110 11.93 -3.54 6.09
CA GLY A 110 12.81 -4.68 5.89
C GLY A 110 13.66 -4.96 7.13
N VAL A 111 13.77 -6.22 7.53
CA VAL A 111 14.63 -6.67 8.63
C VAL A 111 15.50 -7.84 8.20
N GLY A 112 16.62 -8.08 8.89
CA GLY A 112 17.44 -9.28 8.69
C GLY A 112 16.86 -10.50 9.41
N GLY A 113 17.27 -11.70 9.01
CA GLY A 113 16.77 -12.99 9.54
C GLY A 113 17.10 -13.24 11.02
N SER A 114 18.00 -12.45 11.62
CA SER A 114 18.33 -12.48 13.04
C SER A 114 17.42 -11.59 13.91
N GLN A 115 16.46 -10.86 13.29
CA GLN A 115 15.52 -10.03 14.04
C GLN A 115 14.72 -10.87 15.02
N THR A 116 14.71 -10.43 16.30
CA THR A 116 13.97 -11.11 17.36
C THR A 116 12.48 -11.16 17.03
N ARG A 117 11.88 -12.35 17.19
CA ARG A 117 10.44 -12.54 16.98
C ARG A 117 9.68 -12.23 18.25
N MET A 118 8.63 -11.46 18.11
CA MET A 118 7.74 -11.05 19.20
C MET A 118 6.40 -11.79 19.08
N PRO A 119 5.91 -12.46 20.13
CA PRO A 119 4.58 -13.05 20.14
C PRO A 119 3.51 -11.97 19.96
N ILE A 120 2.44 -12.31 19.24
CA ILE A 120 1.29 -11.43 19.02
C ILE A 120 0.08 -11.98 19.76
N THR A 121 -0.65 -11.12 20.46
CA THR A 121 -1.97 -11.43 21.01
C THR A 121 -3.02 -10.93 20.01
N PHE A 122 -3.69 -11.85 19.32
CA PHE A 122 -4.78 -11.50 18.40
C PHE A 122 -6.07 -11.29 19.19
N VAL A 123 -6.75 -10.16 18.97
CA VAL A 123 -7.92 -9.74 19.76
C VAL A 123 -9.24 -9.84 19.01
N ASP A 124 -9.23 -9.94 17.66
CA ASP A 124 -10.44 -10.00 16.85
C ASP A 124 -10.52 -11.30 16.00
N TYR A 125 -9.59 -11.51 15.07
CA TYR A 125 -9.59 -12.63 14.12
C TYR A 125 -8.52 -13.69 14.44
N GLY A 126 -8.36 -14.05 15.72
CA GLY A 126 -7.29 -14.95 16.14
C GLY A 126 -7.33 -16.34 15.50
N SER A 127 -8.53 -16.89 15.22
CA SER A 127 -8.72 -18.18 14.54
C SER A 127 -8.34 -18.17 13.07
N GLU A 128 -8.23 -16.98 12.46
CA GLU A 128 -7.86 -16.75 11.07
C GLU A 128 -6.47 -16.11 10.94
N SER A 129 -5.71 -16.06 12.02
CA SER A 129 -4.41 -15.41 12.08
C SER A 129 -3.27 -16.42 12.24
N ASP A 130 -2.14 -16.13 11.58
CA ASP A 130 -0.93 -16.96 11.69
C ASP A 130 -0.13 -16.56 12.94
N ALA A 131 0.20 -17.52 13.79
CA ALA A 131 1.05 -17.28 14.97
C ALA A 131 2.51 -16.96 14.59
N GLY A 132 2.93 -17.32 13.38
CA GLY A 132 4.28 -17.14 12.84
C GLY A 132 4.51 -17.97 11.60
N PHE A 133 5.77 -18.15 11.20
CA PHE A 133 6.14 -18.83 9.96
C PHE A 133 6.65 -20.26 10.21
N ARG A 134 6.09 -21.26 9.53
CA ARG A 134 6.52 -22.68 9.55
C ARG A 134 6.71 -23.26 10.96
N GLY A 135 5.79 -22.93 11.88
CA GLY A 135 5.83 -23.41 13.27
C GLY A 135 6.70 -22.56 14.23
N GLU A 136 7.44 -21.59 13.73
CA GLU A 136 8.10 -20.58 14.55
C GLU A 136 7.07 -19.54 15.01
N ASN A 137 6.94 -19.35 16.32
CA ASN A 137 5.99 -18.38 16.87
C ASN A 137 6.56 -16.95 16.83
N GLY A 138 5.70 -15.97 16.54
CA GLY A 138 5.99 -14.55 16.59
C GLY A 138 6.39 -13.92 15.27
N TYR A 139 6.39 -12.59 15.28
CA TYR A 139 6.65 -11.69 14.14
C TYR A 139 7.96 -10.93 14.38
N PRO A 140 8.82 -10.72 13.37
CA PRO A 140 10.11 -10.06 13.53
C PRO A 140 9.95 -8.54 13.62
N ILE A 141 9.21 -8.06 14.63
CA ILE A 141 8.92 -6.63 14.81
C ILE A 141 10.16 -5.91 15.36
N PRO A 142 10.69 -4.90 14.67
CA PRO A 142 11.83 -4.15 15.16
C PRO A 142 11.43 -3.21 16.32
N THR A 143 12.39 -2.90 17.20
CA THR A 143 12.17 -2.00 18.33
C THR A 143 11.70 -0.62 17.90
N GLU A 144 12.14 -0.18 16.73
CA GLU A 144 11.77 1.09 16.09
C GLU A 144 10.25 1.24 15.93
N ALA A 145 9.53 0.16 15.62
CA ALA A 145 8.07 0.19 15.50
C ALA A 145 7.39 0.64 16.81
N ARG A 146 8.04 0.44 17.95
CA ARG A 146 7.55 0.87 19.26
C ARG A 146 8.03 2.28 19.63
N THR A 147 9.20 2.70 19.16
CA THR A 147 9.91 3.88 19.68
C THR A 147 10.02 5.03 18.68
N GLN A 148 9.82 4.76 17.40
CA GLN A 148 9.96 5.75 16.33
C GLN A 148 8.65 5.93 15.57
N ALA A 149 8.45 7.13 15.03
CA ALA A 149 7.31 7.45 14.17
C ALA A 149 7.42 6.74 12.81
N ASN A 150 6.27 6.56 12.16
CA ASN A 150 6.14 6.10 10.77
C ASN A 150 6.56 4.65 10.49
N TYR A 151 6.64 3.80 11.52
CA TYR A 151 6.81 2.35 11.36
C TYR A 151 5.47 1.59 11.34
N ILE A 152 4.43 2.23 11.84
CA ILE A 152 3.05 1.74 11.83
C ILE A 152 2.19 2.78 11.14
N GLU A 153 1.20 2.36 10.38
CA GLU A 153 0.25 3.23 9.72
C GLU A 153 -0.38 4.24 10.71
N GLY A 154 -0.58 5.48 10.24
CA GLY A 154 -0.95 6.59 11.10
C GLY A 154 0.21 7.26 11.83
N GLY A 155 1.44 6.71 11.70
CA GLY A 155 2.69 7.33 12.15
C GLY A 155 2.98 7.29 13.64
N VAL A 156 2.08 6.73 14.47
CA VAL A 156 2.23 6.73 15.93
C VAL A 156 3.13 5.57 16.40
N PRO A 157 4.21 5.85 17.18
CA PRO A 157 5.01 4.81 17.80
C PRO A 157 4.16 3.84 18.62
N GLY A 158 4.33 2.53 18.40
CA GLY A 158 3.52 1.51 19.05
C GLY A 158 2.06 1.42 18.56
N GLY A 159 1.67 2.18 17.52
CA GLY A 159 0.38 2.07 16.83
C GLY A 159 -0.73 2.96 17.39
N GLY A 160 -0.71 3.36 18.65
CA GLY A 160 -1.79 4.18 19.23
C GLY A 160 -3.15 3.46 19.26
N THR A 161 -4.25 4.23 19.11
CA THR A 161 -5.63 3.71 19.29
C THR A 161 -6.56 3.96 18.08
N ASN A 162 -6.13 4.74 17.09
CA ASN A 162 -6.98 5.18 15.98
C ASN A 162 -6.48 4.66 14.62
N GLY A 163 -7.39 4.43 13.68
CA GLY A 163 -7.10 3.97 12.32
C GLY A 163 -6.79 2.48 12.26
N ASP A 164 -6.40 2.02 11.09
CA ASP A 164 -6.17 0.59 10.80
C ASP A 164 -4.84 0.09 11.35
N ARG A 165 -3.85 1.00 11.50
CA ARG A 165 -2.58 0.71 12.18
C ARG A 165 -1.88 -0.55 11.65
N HIS A 166 -1.79 -0.64 10.33
CA HIS A 166 -1.05 -1.74 9.71
C HIS A 166 0.44 -1.68 10.08
N LEU A 167 0.99 -2.82 10.45
CA LEU A 167 2.43 -3.02 10.62
C LEU A 167 2.88 -4.12 9.65
N ILE A 168 3.73 -3.74 8.70
CA ILE A 168 4.22 -4.61 7.63
C ILE A 168 5.72 -4.80 7.77
N VAL A 169 6.17 -6.06 7.89
CA VAL A 169 7.58 -6.42 8.05
C VAL A 169 7.97 -7.49 7.04
N VAL A 170 9.09 -7.29 6.35
CA VAL A 170 9.70 -8.30 5.48
C VAL A 170 11.00 -8.80 6.09
N ASP A 171 11.08 -10.09 6.37
CA ASP A 171 12.33 -10.79 6.64
C ASP A 171 13.04 -11.01 5.30
N ARG A 172 14.07 -10.21 5.02
CA ARG A 172 14.78 -10.20 3.73
C ARG A 172 15.55 -11.48 3.47
N ASP A 173 16.09 -12.10 4.52
CA ASP A 173 16.94 -13.27 4.40
C ASP A 173 16.11 -14.52 4.12
N ARG A 174 14.94 -14.63 4.74
CA ARG A 174 14.00 -15.74 4.56
C ARG A 174 12.99 -15.49 3.45
N TRP A 175 12.87 -14.26 3.00
CA TRP A 175 11.92 -13.77 2.02
C TRP A 175 10.47 -14.04 2.43
N VAL A 176 10.14 -13.60 3.65
CA VAL A 176 8.83 -13.79 4.29
C VAL A 176 8.24 -12.45 4.68
N LEU A 177 6.99 -12.25 4.32
CA LEU A 177 6.20 -11.07 4.65
C LEU A 177 5.31 -11.36 5.86
N PHE A 178 5.31 -10.44 6.81
CA PHE A 178 4.48 -10.45 8.01
C PHE A 178 3.64 -9.18 8.02
N GLU A 179 2.32 -9.32 8.14
CA GLU A 179 1.39 -8.19 8.15
C GLU A 179 0.43 -8.29 9.32
N LEU A 180 0.20 -7.18 10.00
CA LEU A 180 -0.70 -7.06 11.14
C LEU A 180 -1.69 -5.92 10.90
N PHE A 181 -2.95 -6.15 11.29
CA PHE A 181 -4.03 -5.17 11.34
C PHE A 181 -4.33 -4.76 12.77
N ALA A 182 -4.73 -3.51 13.00
CA ALA A 182 -5.08 -2.93 14.29
C ALA A 182 -3.98 -3.11 15.36
N THR A 183 -2.73 -2.99 14.92
CA THR A 183 -1.53 -3.23 15.74
C THR A 183 -1.39 -2.17 16.82
N ARG A 184 -1.08 -2.63 18.05
CA ARG A 184 -0.71 -1.73 19.15
C ARG A 184 0.24 -2.39 20.16
N TRP A 185 1.12 -1.58 20.72
CA TRP A 185 1.88 -1.94 21.91
C TRP A 185 1.06 -1.63 23.15
N ASN A 186 0.73 -2.63 23.94
CA ASN A 186 -0.11 -2.49 25.11
C ASN A 186 0.45 -3.32 26.29
N ASN A 187 0.71 -2.66 27.41
CA ASN A 187 1.14 -3.31 28.67
C ASN A 187 2.29 -4.34 28.48
N GLY A 188 3.32 -3.97 27.69
CA GLY A 188 4.50 -4.81 27.53
C GLY A 188 4.40 -5.89 26.45
N ARG A 189 3.33 -5.92 25.66
CA ARG A 189 3.10 -6.91 24.58
C ARG A 189 2.54 -6.27 23.33
N TRP A 190 2.72 -6.93 22.19
CA TRP A 190 2.05 -6.60 20.95
C TRP A 190 0.67 -7.23 20.88
N GLU A 191 -0.33 -6.44 20.56
CA GLU A 191 -1.69 -6.85 20.24
C GLU A 191 -2.01 -6.45 18.80
N ALA A 192 -2.81 -7.27 18.11
CA ALA A 192 -3.30 -6.99 16.78
C ALA A 192 -4.71 -7.56 16.59
N GLY A 193 -5.51 -6.98 15.70
CA GLY A 193 -6.83 -7.50 15.34
C GLY A 193 -6.69 -8.80 14.56
N SER A 194 -5.82 -8.81 13.55
CA SER A 194 -5.46 -10.00 12.76
C SER A 194 -4.00 -9.95 12.35
N GLY A 195 -3.50 -11.10 11.86
CA GLY A 195 -2.16 -11.19 11.31
C GLY A 195 -2.01 -12.28 10.27
N ALA A 196 -1.20 -12.01 9.25
CA ALA A 196 -0.94 -12.95 8.17
C ALA A 196 0.54 -13.05 7.85
N VAL A 197 0.97 -14.25 7.48
CA VAL A 197 2.35 -14.53 7.06
C VAL A 197 2.35 -15.12 5.66
N PHE A 198 3.14 -14.53 4.78
CA PHE A 198 3.24 -14.96 3.39
C PHE A 198 4.68 -15.33 3.04
N ASP A 199 4.86 -16.53 2.49
CA ASP A 199 6.10 -16.94 1.86
C ASP A 199 6.19 -16.26 0.48
N LEU A 200 7.05 -15.25 0.36
CA LEU A 200 7.21 -14.47 -0.88
C LEU A 200 7.85 -15.26 -2.04
N SER A 201 8.29 -16.49 -1.79
CA SER A 201 8.77 -17.41 -2.82
C SER A 201 7.69 -18.36 -3.35
N SER A 202 6.44 -18.21 -2.90
CA SER A 202 5.33 -19.13 -3.17
C SER A 202 4.06 -18.38 -3.60
N ASN A 203 3.22 -19.06 -4.41
CA ASN A 203 1.88 -18.59 -4.77
C ASN A 203 0.79 -19.19 -3.86
N ALA A 204 1.14 -19.62 -2.65
CA ALA A 204 0.17 -20.15 -1.71
C ALA A 204 -0.81 -19.04 -1.28
N ARG A 205 -2.10 -19.34 -1.38
CA ARG A 205 -3.18 -18.51 -0.85
C ARG A 205 -3.42 -18.82 0.63
N ARG A 206 -4.04 -17.89 1.32
CA ARG A 206 -4.62 -18.18 2.64
C ARG A 206 -5.74 -19.24 2.52
N PRO A 207 -6.03 -19.99 3.59
CA PRO A 207 -7.16 -20.90 3.62
C PRO A 207 -8.47 -20.19 3.23
N GLU A 208 -9.37 -20.91 2.56
CA GLU A 208 -10.68 -20.36 2.21
C GLU A 208 -11.46 -19.94 3.47
N GLY A 209 -12.03 -18.75 3.41
CA GLY A 209 -12.75 -18.14 4.52
C GLY A 209 -11.86 -17.39 5.51
N TRP A 210 -10.52 -17.42 5.35
CA TRP A 210 -9.60 -16.68 6.22
C TRP A 210 -9.31 -15.28 5.70
N THR A 211 -9.40 -14.29 6.60
CA THR A 211 -8.90 -12.94 6.36
C THR A 211 -7.36 -12.90 6.43
N SER A 212 -6.78 -11.76 6.17
CA SER A 212 -5.37 -11.44 6.44
C SER A 212 -5.30 -10.20 7.33
N ALA A 213 -4.26 -9.39 7.19
CA ALA A 213 -4.28 -7.99 7.63
C ALA A 213 -5.17 -7.13 6.71
N ASP A 214 -5.59 -7.68 5.56
CA ASP A 214 -6.51 -7.06 4.61
C ASP A 214 -7.80 -7.89 4.50
N ALA A 215 -8.93 -7.23 4.28
CA ALA A 215 -10.26 -7.86 4.34
C ALA A 215 -10.46 -8.97 3.29
N ALA A 216 -9.78 -8.90 2.14
CA ALA A 216 -9.86 -9.91 1.09
C ALA A 216 -9.04 -11.19 1.38
N GLY A 217 -8.27 -11.23 2.47
CA GLY A 217 -7.33 -12.32 2.73
C GLY A 217 -6.09 -12.27 1.81
N LEU A 218 -5.80 -11.13 1.22
CA LEU A 218 -4.63 -10.89 0.37
C LEU A 218 -3.49 -10.25 1.17
N ALA A 219 -2.28 -10.27 0.63
CA ALA A 219 -1.16 -9.50 1.15
C ALA A 219 -1.31 -8.02 0.74
N ILE A 220 -0.99 -7.10 1.64
CA ILE A 220 -1.09 -5.65 1.40
C ILE A 220 0.12 -5.14 0.61
N LEU A 221 1.33 -5.46 1.06
CA LEU A 221 2.58 -4.90 0.53
C LEU A 221 2.74 -5.01 -1.00
N PRO A 222 2.44 -6.14 -1.65
CA PRO A 222 2.59 -6.26 -3.10
C PRO A 222 1.62 -5.38 -3.89
N GLY A 223 0.52 -4.96 -3.26
CA GLY A 223 -0.50 -4.08 -3.85
C GLY A 223 -0.27 -2.58 -3.58
N LEU A 224 0.77 -2.19 -2.86
CA LEU A 224 1.06 -0.78 -2.58
C LEU A 224 1.78 -0.12 -3.76
N ALA A 225 1.38 1.12 -4.09
CA ALA A 225 2.22 1.99 -4.91
C ALA A 225 3.44 2.41 -4.07
N ARG A 226 4.66 2.04 -4.51
CA ARG A 226 5.90 2.34 -3.79
C ARG A 226 6.71 3.40 -4.53
N TYR A 227 7.25 4.36 -3.79
CA TYR A 227 8.01 5.46 -4.39
C TYR A 227 9.24 4.96 -5.14
N GLU A 228 9.94 3.98 -4.58
CA GLU A 228 11.13 3.39 -5.19
C GLU A 228 10.87 2.86 -6.60
N GLU A 229 9.73 2.23 -6.81
CA GLU A 229 9.36 1.71 -8.12
C GLU A 229 8.92 2.83 -9.05
N ALA A 230 8.06 3.74 -8.57
CA ALA A 230 7.56 4.85 -9.35
C ALA A 230 8.69 5.79 -9.82
N ALA A 231 9.72 6.03 -8.98
CA ALA A 231 10.85 6.89 -9.29
C ALA A 231 12.00 6.20 -10.04
N SER A 232 12.04 4.86 -10.08
CA SER A 232 13.17 4.06 -10.57
C SER A 232 13.51 4.26 -12.07
N GLY A 233 12.59 4.80 -12.85
CA GLY A 233 12.70 4.83 -14.32
C GLY A 233 12.31 3.52 -15.00
N ARG A 234 12.07 2.44 -14.26
CA ARG A 234 11.60 1.13 -14.76
C ARG A 234 10.08 1.01 -14.67
N GLU A 235 9.50 0.08 -15.42
CA GLU A 235 8.07 -0.22 -15.35
C GLU A 235 7.72 -0.84 -13.99
N ILE A 236 6.57 -0.45 -13.43
CA ILE A 236 5.96 -1.12 -12.28
C ILE A 236 5.25 -2.38 -12.81
N ARG A 237 5.54 -3.54 -12.22
CA ARG A 237 5.10 -4.84 -12.72
C ARG A 237 4.18 -5.59 -11.78
N HIS A 238 3.23 -4.87 -11.18
CA HIS A 238 2.21 -5.46 -10.33
C HIS A 238 0.92 -4.64 -10.32
N ALA A 239 -0.18 -5.27 -9.91
CA ALA A 239 -1.46 -4.62 -9.66
C ALA A 239 -1.41 -3.81 -8.35
N PHE A 240 -2.31 -2.83 -8.23
CA PHE A 240 -2.46 -2.10 -6.97
C PHE A 240 -3.69 -2.56 -6.19
N ARG A 241 -3.64 -2.41 -4.88
CA ARG A 241 -4.75 -2.54 -3.97
C ARG A 241 -5.71 -1.36 -4.14
N VAL A 242 -7.02 -1.65 -4.18
CA VAL A 242 -8.07 -0.62 -4.23
C VAL A 242 -9.17 -0.94 -3.23
N THR A 243 -9.74 0.08 -2.62
CA THR A 243 -10.94 -0.03 -1.79
C THR A 243 -12.18 0.41 -2.55
N VAL A 244 -13.33 -0.15 -2.15
CA VAL A 244 -14.67 0.23 -2.58
C VAL A 244 -15.59 0.29 -1.37
N ARG A 245 -16.66 1.12 -1.41
CA ARG A 245 -17.55 1.30 -0.25
C ARG A 245 -18.31 0.05 0.18
N ALA A 246 -18.48 -0.91 -0.72
CA ALA A 246 -19.24 -2.12 -0.46
C ALA A 246 -18.81 -3.24 -1.41
N THR A 247 -18.85 -4.48 -0.92
CA THR A 247 -18.52 -5.69 -1.69
C THR A 247 -19.63 -6.74 -1.56
N ASN A 248 -19.58 -7.76 -2.44
CA ASN A 248 -20.52 -8.88 -2.44
C ASN A 248 -19.77 -10.21 -2.60
N GLY A 249 -19.46 -10.86 -1.48
CA GLY A 249 -18.70 -12.10 -1.50
C GLY A 249 -17.23 -11.91 -1.91
N TYR A 250 -16.63 -12.97 -2.46
CA TYR A 250 -15.26 -12.93 -2.98
C TYR A 250 -15.08 -13.86 -4.17
N VAL A 251 -14.07 -13.58 -4.98
CA VAL A 251 -13.58 -14.41 -6.08
C VAL A 251 -12.07 -14.52 -6.00
N TRP A 252 -11.51 -15.54 -6.65
CA TRP A 252 -10.05 -15.66 -6.80
C TRP A 252 -9.45 -14.32 -7.30
N PRO A 253 -8.33 -13.84 -6.72
CA PRO A 253 -7.44 -14.51 -5.76
C PRO A 253 -7.81 -14.36 -4.29
N ALA A 254 -8.84 -13.58 -3.92
CA ALA A 254 -9.24 -13.42 -2.54
C ALA A 254 -9.66 -14.75 -1.89
N SER A 255 -9.47 -14.85 -0.58
CA SER A 255 -9.88 -16.01 0.24
C SER A 255 -11.02 -15.68 1.22
N HIS A 256 -11.33 -14.39 1.39
CA HIS A 256 -12.30 -13.94 2.40
C HIS A 256 -13.24 -12.87 1.84
N ARG A 257 -14.43 -12.77 2.44
CA ARG A 257 -15.47 -11.78 2.13
C ARG A 257 -15.61 -10.79 3.28
N ALA A 258 -15.87 -9.53 2.96
CA ALA A 258 -16.21 -8.52 3.96
C ALA A 258 -17.55 -7.81 3.69
N GLY A 259 -18.37 -8.35 2.77
CA GLY A 259 -19.67 -7.76 2.44
C GLY A 259 -20.59 -8.72 1.70
N SER A 260 -21.88 -8.30 1.60
CA SER A 260 -22.96 -9.03 0.91
C SER A 260 -23.90 -8.09 0.16
N SER A 261 -23.40 -6.93 -0.30
CA SER A 261 -24.20 -5.90 -0.97
C SER A 261 -24.49 -6.30 -2.40
N SER A 262 -25.76 -6.56 -2.72
CA SER A 262 -26.18 -6.96 -4.06
C SER A 262 -25.76 -5.95 -5.12
N GLY A 263 -25.21 -6.41 -6.23
CA GLY A 263 -24.71 -5.60 -7.33
C GLY A 263 -23.30 -5.01 -7.12
N ALA A 264 -22.73 -5.12 -5.92
CA ALA A 264 -21.35 -4.69 -5.67
C ALA A 264 -20.33 -5.69 -6.20
N LEU A 265 -19.09 -5.23 -6.45
CA LEU A 265 -17.95 -6.09 -6.78
C LEU A 265 -17.66 -7.08 -5.63
N PRO A 266 -17.23 -8.31 -5.93
CA PRO A 266 -16.66 -9.18 -4.91
C PRO A 266 -15.22 -8.76 -4.55
N MET A 267 -14.75 -9.13 -3.34
CA MET A 267 -13.33 -9.10 -3.01
C MET A 267 -12.54 -9.93 -4.03
N GLY A 268 -11.34 -9.48 -4.39
CA GLY A 268 -10.53 -10.13 -5.42
C GLY A 268 -10.91 -9.77 -6.86
N ALA A 269 -12.01 -9.04 -7.09
CA ALA A 269 -12.34 -8.53 -8.42
C ALA A 269 -11.23 -7.61 -8.95
N ARG A 270 -11.00 -7.65 -10.27
CA ARG A 270 -9.96 -6.85 -10.92
C ARG A 270 -10.56 -5.76 -11.79
N LEU A 271 -10.10 -4.54 -11.59
CA LEU A 271 -10.38 -3.41 -12.47
C LEU A 271 -9.13 -3.09 -13.29
N ARG A 272 -9.31 -2.77 -14.57
CA ARG A 272 -8.24 -2.38 -15.48
C ARG A 272 -8.52 -0.98 -16.02
N LEU A 273 -7.54 -0.07 -15.92
CA LEU A 273 -7.62 1.22 -16.60
C LEU A 273 -7.65 0.97 -18.12
N LYS A 274 -8.63 1.53 -18.81
CA LYS A 274 -8.80 1.38 -20.26
C LYS A 274 -7.55 1.79 -21.03
N ALA A 275 -7.11 0.97 -21.95
CA ALA A 275 -5.95 1.26 -22.81
C ALA A 275 -6.12 2.57 -23.63
N SER A 276 -7.37 2.96 -23.93
CA SER A 276 -7.69 4.20 -24.62
C SER A 276 -7.47 5.47 -23.78
N LYS A 277 -7.29 5.33 -22.44
CA LYS A 277 -7.01 6.50 -21.60
C LYS A 277 -5.59 7.01 -21.85
N ASN A 278 -5.51 8.24 -22.37
CA ASN A 278 -4.22 8.88 -22.60
C ASN A 278 -3.58 9.29 -21.28
N ILE A 279 -2.36 8.82 -21.01
CA ILE A 279 -1.60 9.10 -19.82
C ILE A 279 -0.33 9.93 -20.08
N ALA A 280 -0.09 10.37 -21.31
CA ALA A 280 1.17 11.00 -21.72
C ALA A 280 1.42 12.39 -21.11
N SER A 281 0.37 13.07 -20.64
CA SER A 281 0.47 14.43 -20.08
C SER A 281 0.92 14.48 -18.62
N TYR A 282 0.96 13.33 -17.92
CA TYR A 282 1.34 13.29 -16.51
C TYR A 282 2.86 13.24 -16.31
N PRO A 283 3.38 13.60 -15.13
CA PRO A 283 4.77 13.36 -14.77
C PRO A 283 5.17 11.89 -14.93
N ALA A 284 6.42 11.63 -15.31
CA ALA A 284 6.88 10.29 -15.70
C ALA A 284 6.64 9.20 -14.63
N TYR A 285 6.77 9.52 -13.34
CA TYR A 285 6.51 8.59 -12.26
C TYR A 285 5.02 8.25 -12.12
N ILE A 286 4.12 9.21 -12.37
CA ILE A 286 2.67 8.99 -12.39
C ILE A 286 2.27 8.19 -13.63
N GLN A 287 2.88 8.46 -14.78
CA GLN A 287 2.65 7.65 -15.99
C GLN A 287 2.95 6.18 -15.73
N ARG A 288 4.02 5.86 -14.98
CA ARG A 288 4.35 4.46 -14.62
C ARG A 288 3.27 3.80 -13.76
N ILE A 289 2.73 4.54 -12.78
CA ILE A 289 1.62 4.06 -11.96
C ILE A 289 0.38 3.79 -12.84
N PHE A 290 -0.01 4.73 -13.68
CA PHE A 290 -1.19 4.57 -14.54
C PHE A 290 -1.00 3.49 -15.61
N ARG A 291 0.21 3.32 -16.13
CA ARG A 291 0.54 2.23 -17.04
C ARG A 291 0.43 0.87 -16.36
N ALA A 292 0.87 0.76 -15.11
CA ALA A 292 0.66 -0.46 -14.33
C ALA A 292 -0.83 -0.74 -14.12
N MET A 293 -1.67 0.28 -13.92
CA MET A 293 -3.13 0.11 -13.88
C MET A 293 -3.72 -0.36 -15.22
N GLN A 294 -3.10 -0.01 -16.37
CA GLN A 294 -3.51 -0.52 -17.69
C GLN A 294 -3.05 -1.95 -17.93
N THR A 295 -1.92 -2.36 -17.36
CA THR A 295 -1.31 -3.67 -17.60
C THR A 295 -1.70 -4.70 -16.55
N TYR A 296 -1.60 -4.35 -15.27
CA TYR A 296 -1.80 -5.25 -14.13
C TYR A 296 -3.10 -4.95 -13.39
N GLY A 297 -3.62 -3.72 -13.50
CA GLY A 297 -4.90 -3.30 -12.94
C GLY A 297 -4.88 -3.02 -11.44
N LEU A 298 -6.08 -3.07 -10.89
CA LEU A 298 -6.38 -2.90 -9.47
C LEU A 298 -7.06 -4.17 -8.96
N ILE A 299 -6.79 -4.58 -7.72
CA ILE A 299 -7.49 -5.69 -7.06
C ILE A 299 -8.29 -5.13 -5.89
N VAL A 300 -9.60 -5.43 -5.85
CA VAL A 300 -10.47 -5.07 -4.72
C VAL A 300 -10.05 -5.88 -3.51
N ALA A 301 -9.50 -5.23 -2.50
CA ALA A 301 -8.89 -5.88 -1.36
C ALA A 301 -9.53 -5.53 -0.02
N ASP A 302 -10.29 -4.41 0.03
CA ASP A 302 -10.97 -3.99 1.25
C ASP A 302 -12.21 -3.13 0.96
N ASN A 303 -13.07 -2.98 1.98
CA ASN A 303 -14.13 -1.99 2.02
C ASN A 303 -13.60 -0.68 2.62
N GLY A 304 -13.97 0.44 2.00
CA GLY A 304 -13.54 1.77 2.43
C GLY A 304 -14.17 2.84 1.55
N SER A 305 -13.46 3.92 1.27
CA SER A 305 -13.90 4.88 0.27
C SER A 305 -13.76 4.31 -1.14
N ASP A 306 -14.69 4.67 -2.04
CA ASP A 306 -14.61 4.19 -3.43
C ASP A 306 -13.39 4.73 -4.15
N MET A 307 -12.70 3.84 -4.87
CA MET A 307 -11.57 4.13 -5.74
C MET A 307 -10.35 4.76 -5.02
N TYR A 308 -10.13 4.39 -3.77
CA TYR A 308 -8.92 4.74 -3.05
C TYR A 308 -7.85 3.70 -3.33
N ILE A 309 -6.72 4.18 -3.83
CA ILE A 309 -5.56 3.36 -4.22
C ILE A 309 -4.55 3.43 -3.08
N SER A 310 -4.20 2.29 -2.52
CA SER A 310 -3.24 2.23 -1.41
C SER A 310 -1.80 2.34 -1.92
N GLY A 311 -0.96 2.99 -1.13
CA GLY A 311 0.47 3.10 -1.40
C GLY A 311 1.29 3.28 -0.14
N ALA A 312 2.60 3.20 -0.30
CA ALA A 312 3.54 3.34 0.79
C ALA A 312 3.61 4.77 1.32
N MET A 313 3.67 4.92 2.65
CA MET A 313 4.00 6.18 3.31
C MET A 313 5.44 6.56 2.97
N ASP A 314 5.65 7.66 2.24
CA ASP A 314 6.98 8.10 1.86
C ASP A 314 7.04 9.63 1.73
N SER A 315 8.01 10.26 2.40
CA SER A 315 8.17 11.72 2.41
C SER A 315 8.54 12.32 1.05
N ARG A 316 8.94 11.49 0.10
CA ARG A 316 9.31 11.91 -1.27
C ARG A 316 8.10 12.07 -2.20
N TRP A 317 6.91 11.57 -1.83
CA TRP A 317 5.69 11.79 -2.61
C TRP A 317 5.31 13.27 -2.63
N ASN A 318 4.86 13.75 -3.79
CA ASN A 318 4.34 15.10 -3.98
C ASN A 318 2.81 15.07 -4.14
N ASN A 319 2.08 15.41 -3.08
CA ASN A 319 0.62 15.39 -3.09
C ASN A 319 0.01 16.49 -3.99
N ASP A 320 0.74 17.57 -4.27
CA ASP A 320 0.29 18.62 -5.19
C ASP A 320 0.28 18.13 -6.66
N GLU A 321 1.05 17.08 -6.97
CA GLU A 321 1.03 16.40 -8.26
C GLU A 321 0.12 15.16 -8.26
N LEU A 322 0.21 14.32 -7.21
CA LEU A 322 -0.56 13.08 -7.09
C LEU A 322 -2.07 13.33 -7.07
N ASN A 323 -2.54 14.21 -6.18
CA ASN A 323 -3.97 14.44 -5.99
C ASN A 323 -4.68 14.90 -7.26
N PRO A 324 -4.22 15.94 -7.99
CA PRO A 324 -4.88 16.33 -9.24
C PRO A 324 -4.78 15.27 -10.34
N ALA A 325 -3.64 14.55 -10.43
CA ALA A 325 -3.48 13.51 -11.43
C ALA A 325 -4.47 12.35 -11.20
N PHE A 326 -4.57 11.84 -9.97
CA PHE A 326 -5.50 10.76 -9.65
C PHE A 326 -6.95 11.20 -9.81
N ARG A 327 -7.33 12.41 -9.36
CA ARG A 327 -8.69 12.95 -9.54
C ARG A 327 -9.11 13.13 -10.99
N SER A 328 -8.19 13.16 -11.95
CA SER A 328 -8.49 13.23 -13.37
C SER A 328 -8.90 11.88 -13.98
N LEU A 329 -8.75 10.79 -13.22
CA LEU A 329 -9.26 9.46 -13.53
C LEU A 329 -10.54 9.22 -12.73
N THR A 330 -11.51 8.56 -13.37
CA THR A 330 -12.78 8.21 -12.75
C THR A 330 -13.02 6.71 -12.86
N ALA A 331 -13.94 6.17 -12.07
CA ALA A 331 -14.36 4.78 -12.20
C ALA A 331 -14.81 4.43 -13.63
N GLY A 332 -15.38 5.42 -14.37
CA GLY A 332 -15.76 5.27 -15.78
C GLY A 332 -14.59 5.07 -16.73
N ASP A 333 -13.37 5.41 -16.34
CA ASP A 333 -12.15 5.16 -17.12
C ASP A 333 -11.66 3.70 -16.95
N PHE A 334 -12.27 2.93 -16.05
CA PHE A 334 -11.95 1.53 -15.79
C PHE A 334 -12.98 0.57 -16.39
N GLU A 335 -12.57 -0.68 -16.47
CA GLU A 335 -13.39 -1.81 -16.87
C GLU A 335 -13.11 -2.98 -15.92
N VAL A 336 -14.11 -3.85 -15.69
CA VAL A 336 -13.95 -5.00 -14.81
C VAL A 336 -13.56 -6.20 -15.66
N VAL A 337 -12.44 -6.82 -15.32
CA VAL A 337 -11.98 -8.08 -15.91
C VAL A 337 -12.87 -9.22 -15.43
N GLN A 338 -13.06 -10.25 -16.26
CA GLN A 338 -13.85 -11.43 -15.93
C GLN A 338 -13.55 -11.91 -14.51
N LEU A 339 -14.58 -12.02 -13.69
CA LEU A 339 -14.44 -12.40 -12.29
C LEU A 339 -13.74 -13.76 -12.15
N GLY A 340 -12.74 -13.81 -11.26
CA GLY A 340 -11.97 -15.03 -11.03
C GLY A 340 -10.98 -15.38 -12.16
N PHE A 341 -10.66 -14.46 -13.06
CA PHE A 341 -9.65 -14.65 -14.12
C PHE A 341 -8.30 -15.07 -13.53
N ARG A 342 -7.70 -16.13 -14.16
CA ARG A 342 -6.43 -16.75 -13.75
C ARG A 342 -5.43 -16.76 -14.88
#